data_7bfe057af4f8ba32029ce6d7f6330a22
#
_entry.id   7bfe057af4f8ba32029ce6d7f6330a22
#
_cell.length_a   1.000
_cell.length_b   1.000
_cell.length_c   1.000
_cell.angle_alpha   90.00
_cell.angle_beta   90.00
_cell.angle_gamma   90.00
#
_symmetry.space_group_name_H-M   'P 1'
#
loop_
_entity.id
_entity.type
_entity.pdbx_description
1 polymer ?
#
loop_
_entity_poly.entity_id
_entity_poly.type
_entity_poly.pdbx_seq_one_letter_code
_entity_poly.pdbx_strand_id
1 'polypeptide(L)'
;MRRIAIGSMGIALLLNAAIFGFFYAWICSTMWGLDATDPRVAIEAMQAMNSSVRNATFAPAFFGTPFALWIAGVLLWKVQSHRSAILFGAAGAIYFAFGLLLTLSVNVPMNEALALVTVPETIEEAETIWAAYSREWQVWNITRTIASGCALALAIAGVFTFAQGRDIRFAQGILPG
;
A
#
# COMPACT_ATOMS: atom_id res chain seq x y z
N MET A 1 -21.72 14.89 10.67
CA MET A 1 -21.46 13.99 9.52
C MET A 1 -20.34 14.49 8.62
N ARG A 2 -20.40 15.71 8.05
CA ARG A 2 -19.37 16.22 7.11
C ARG A 2 -17.95 16.29 7.73
N ARG A 3 -17.80 16.79 8.97
CA ARG A 3 -16.50 16.83 9.66
C ARG A 3 -15.92 15.42 9.85
N ILE A 4 -16.78 14.45 10.13
CA ILE A 4 -16.36 13.03 10.26
C ILE A 4 -15.89 12.49 8.90
N ALA A 5 -16.60 12.79 7.81
CA ALA A 5 -16.17 12.40 6.46
C ALA A 5 -14.81 13.02 6.10
N ILE A 6 -14.56 14.31 6.43
CA ILE A 6 -13.26 14.94 6.21
C ILE A 6 -12.15 14.26 7.02
N GLY A 7 -12.39 13.98 8.30
CA GLY A 7 -11.43 13.28 9.15
C GLY A 7 -11.12 11.86 8.62
N SER A 8 -12.14 11.13 8.17
CA SER A 8 -11.94 9.78 7.61
C SER A 8 -11.17 9.79 6.29
N MET A 9 -11.38 10.78 5.41
CA MET A 9 -10.54 10.96 4.22
C MET A 9 -9.07 11.18 4.60
N GLY A 10 -8.79 12.03 5.60
CA GLY A 10 -7.44 12.29 6.09
C GLY A 10 -6.76 11.01 6.60
N ILE A 11 -7.44 10.23 7.43
CA ILE A 11 -6.92 8.95 7.94
C ILE A 11 -6.65 7.97 6.78
N ALA A 12 -7.60 7.84 5.86
CA ALA A 12 -7.45 6.94 4.71
C ALA A 12 -6.25 7.33 3.83
N LEU A 13 -6.05 8.63 3.58
CA LEU A 13 -4.89 9.13 2.84
C LEU A 13 -3.57 8.86 3.57
N LEU A 14 -3.50 9.09 4.88
CA LEU A 14 -2.29 8.84 5.66
C LEU A 14 -1.90 7.37 5.65
N LEU A 15 -2.85 6.46 5.87
CA LEU A 15 -2.59 5.02 5.84
C LEU A 15 -2.17 4.55 4.44
N ASN A 16 -2.85 5.04 3.39
CA ASN A 16 -2.51 4.66 2.01
C ASN A 16 -1.15 5.24 1.59
N ALA A 17 -0.83 6.48 1.95
CA ALA A 17 0.48 7.07 1.69
C ALA A 17 1.61 6.32 2.42
N ALA A 18 1.39 5.93 3.68
CA ALA A 18 2.35 5.17 4.46
C ALA A 18 2.67 3.81 3.80
N ILE A 19 1.63 3.06 3.40
CA ILE A 19 1.86 1.74 2.78
C ILE A 19 2.40 1.84 1.35
N PHE A 20 1.97 2.84 0.57
CA PHE A 20 2.57 3.14 -0.73
C PHE A 20 4.06 3.46 -0.58
N GLY A 21 4.43 4.35 0.34
CA GLY A 21 5.82 4.71 0.62
C GLY A 21 6.66 3.53 1.06
N PHE A 22 6.11 2.64 1.88
CA PHE A 22 6.77 1.40 2.28
C PHE A 22 7.08 0.49 1.08
N PHE A 23 6.13 0.23 0.19
CA PHE A 23 6.37 -0.58 -0.99
C PHE A 23 7.32 0.11 -1.98
N TYR A 24 7.21 1.42 -2.12
CA TYR A 24 8.08 2.21 -2.99
C TYR A 24 9.54 2.22 -2.53
N ALA A 25 9.80 2.25 -1.23
CA ALA A 25 11.15 2.20 -0.66
C ALA A 25 11.92 0.94 -1.11
N TRP A 26 11.24 -0.17 -1.27
CA TRP A 26 11.84 -1.40 -1.80
C TRP A 26 12.27 -1.27 -3.26
N ILE A 27 11.53 -0.52 -4.08
CA ILE A 27 11.85 -0.32 -5.51
C ILE A 27 13.01 0.66 -5.68
N CYS A 28 13.01 1.77 -4.93
CA CYS A 28 13.93 2.86 -5.19
C CYS A 28 15.29 2.71 -4.47
N SER A 29 15.41 1.77 -3.52
CA SER A 29 16.64 1.67 -2.72
C SER A 29 16.91 0.26 -2.21
N THR A 30 15.99 -0.34 -1.45
CA THR A 30 16.28 -1.52 -0.63
C THR A 30 16.71 -2.71 -1.46
N MET A 31 15.97 -3.07 -2.52
CA MET A 31 16.33 -4.23 -3.34
C MET A 31 17.62 -4.01 -4.15
N TRP A 32 17.86 -2.79 -4.60
CA TRP A 32 19.12 -2.48 -5.31
C TRP A 32 20.33 -2.64 -4.39
N GLY A 33 20.21 -2.23 -3.13
CA GLY A 33 21.26 -2.43 -2.14
C GLY A 33 21.51 -3.90 -1.83
N LEU A 34 20.43 -4.69 -1.69
CA LEU A 34 20.54 -6.13 -1.45
C LEU A 34 21.12 -6.89 -2.65
N ASP A 35 20.68 -6.54 -3.87
CA ASP A 35 21.18 -7.16 -5.11
C ASP A 35 22.67 -6.83 -5.38
N ALA A 36 23.17 -5.73 -4.81
CA ALA A 36 24.55 -5.30 -4.96
C ALA A 36 25.51 -5.82 -3.85
N THR A 37 24.99 -6.54 -2.86
CA THR A 37 25.80 -7.04 -1.73
C THR A 37 26.10 -8.56 -1.86
N ASP A 38 26.86 -9.12 -0.93
CA ASP A 38 27.08 -10.56 -0.81
C ASP A 38 25.70 -11.25 -0.68
N PRO A 39 25.37 -12.24 -1.55
CA PRO A 39 24.06 -12.88 -1.57
C PRO A 39 23.69 -13.58 -0.25
N ARG A 40 24.67 -14.02 0.53
CA ARG A 40 24.42 -14.58 1.87
C ARG A 40 23.91 -13.51 2.83
N VAL A 41 24.49 -12.32 2.78
CA VAL A 41 24.05 -11.15 3.56
C VAL A 41 22.66 -10.70 3.08
N ALA A 42 22.39 -10.72 1.75
CA ALA A 42 21.10 -10.38 1.19
C ALA A 42 20.00 -11.33 1.69
N ILE A 43 20.24 -12.64 1.69
CA ILE A 43 19.30 -13.67 2.21
C ILE A 43 19.02 -13.41 3.69
N GLU A 44 20.06 -13.30 4.51
CA GLU A 44 19.93 -13.10 5.96
C GLU A 44 19.20 -11.79 6.30
N ALA A 45 19.55 -10.69 5.65
CA ALA A 45 18.90 -9.41 5.83
C ALA A 45 17.42 -9.46 5.43
N MET A 46 17.08 -10.12 4.30
CA MET A 46 15.71 -10.26 3.83
C MET A 46 14.87 -11.11 4.78
N GLN A 47 15.41 -12.20 5.31
CA GLN A 47 14.75 -13.02 6.33
C GLN A 47 14.45 -12.19 7.59
N ALA A 48 15.42 -11.42 8.08
CA ALA A 48 15.27 -10.55 9.24
C ALA A 48 14.22 -9.46 9.02
N MET A 49 14.23 -8.79 7.87
CA MET A 49 13.26 -7.75 7.52
C MET A 49 11.85 -8.31 7.37
N ASN A 50 11.68 -9.47 6.74
CA ASN A 50 10.39 -10.15 6.61
C ASN A 50 9.80 -10.58 7.96
N SER A 51 10.65 -10.96 8.90
CA SER A 51 10.24 -11.26 10.27
C SER A 51 9.83 -10.00 11.01
N SER A 52 10.65 -8.94 10.95
CA SER A 52 10.44 -7.70 11.69
C SER A 52 9.21 -6.91 11.28
N VAL A 53 8.79 -6.99 10.01
CA VAL A 53 7.63 -6.24 9.49
C VAL A 53 6.30 -6.71 10.08
N ARG A 54 6.25 -7.89 10.70
CA ARG A 54 5.06 -8.45 11.35
C ARG A 54 4.82 -7.82 12.73
N ASN A 55 4.59 -6.52 12.76
CA ASN A 55 4.49 -5.75 14.01
C ASN A 55 3.27 -4.80 14.03
N ALA A 56 2.97 -4.27 15.23
CA ALA A 56 1.82 -3.40 15.46
C ALA A 56 1.93 -2.02 14.77
N THR A 57 3.10 -1.58 14.38
CA THR A 57 3.30 -0.30 13.68
C THR A 57 2.94 -0.45 12.20
N PHE A 58 3.30 -1.57 11.57
CA PHE A 58 3.00 -1.84 10.17
C PHE A 58 1.54 -2.23 9.95
N ALA A 59 0.97 -3.03 10.85
CA ALA A 59 -0.36 -3.62 10.69
C ALA A 59 -1.48 -2.60 10.37
N PRO A 60 -1.59 -1.44 11.02
CA PRO A 60 -2.63 -0.45 10.69
C PRO A 60 -2.56 0.06 9.25
N ALA A 61 -1.37 0.35 8.75
CA ALA A 61 -1.19 0.80 7.36
C ALA A 61 -1.49 -0.32 6.37
N PHE A 62 -1.04 -1.54 6.64
CA PHE A 62 -1.21 -2.66 5.72
C PHE A 62 -2.65 -3.19 5.67
N PHE A 63 -3.20 -3.55 6.83
CA PHE A 63 -4.56 -4.11 6.92
C PHE A 63 -5.65 -3.05 6.98
N GLY A 64 -5.38 -1.89 7.59
CA GLY A 64 -6.38 -0.84 7.82
C GLY A 64 -6.70 -0.01 6.59
N THR A 65 -5.77 0.14 5.64
CA THR A 65 -5.94 1.00 4.46
C THR A 65 -7.22 0.73 3.67
N PRO A 66 -7.56 -0.51 3.24
CA PRO A 66 -8.76 -0.70 2.41
C PRO A 66 -10.04 -0.39 3.19
N PHE A 67 -10.09 -0.72 4.47
CA PHE A 67 -11.24 -0.42 5.31
C PHE A 67 -11.40 1.08 5.56
N ALA A 68 -10.30 1.80 5.81
CA ALA A 68 -10.33 3.25 5.95
C ALA A 68 -10.83 3.95 4.68
N LEU A 69 -10.40 3.48 3.50
CA LEU A 69 -10.86 3.96 2.20
C LEU A 69 -12.37 3.71 2.01
N TRP A 70 -12.86 2.51 2.34
CA TRP A 70 -14.29 2.18 2.22
C TRP A 70 -15.13 2.92 3.24
N ILE A 71 -14.67 3.09 4.49
CA ILE A 71 -15.36 3.90 5.50
C ILE A 71 -15.49 5.34 5.01
N ALA A 72 -14.42 5.93 4.47
CA ALA A 72 -14.45 7.26 3.88
C ALA A 72 -15.46 7.33 2.72
N GLY A 73 -15.46 6.33 1.84
CA GLY A 73 -16.42 6.20 0.74
C GLY A 73 -17.88 6.19 1.21
N VAL A 74 -18.19 5.38 2.22
CA VAL A 74 -19.54 5.31 2.82
C VAL A 74 -19.96 6.64 3.44
N LEU A 75 -19.07 7.29 4.17
CA LEU A 75 -19.35 8.60 4.78
C LEU A 75 -19.55 9.70 3.74
N LEU A 76 -18.76 9.67 2.65
CA LEU A 76 -18.93 10.58 1.50
C LEU A 76 -20.27 10.36 0.79
N TRP A 77 -20.70 9.12 0.65
CA TRP A 77 -22.01 8.80 0.11
C TRP A 77 -23.14 9.40 0.96
N LYS A 78 -23.07 9.23 2.29
CA LYS A 78 -24.07 9.78 3.22
C LYS A 78 -24.14 11.32 3.20
N VAL A 79 -23.06 12.01 2.84
CA VAL A 79 -23.04 13.48 2.70
C VAL A 79 -23.29 13.93 1.25
N GLN A 80 -23.86 13.06 0.42
CA GLN A 80 -24.27 13.31 -0.98
C GLN A 80 -23.10 13.71 -1.90
N SER A 81 -21.90 13.22 -1.63
CA SER A 81 -20.71 13.37 -2.50
C SER A 81 -20.42 12.07 -3.24
N HIS A 82 -21.34 11.65 -4.10
CA HIS A 82 -21.33 10.33 -4.72
C HIS A 82 -20.09 10.07 -5.59
N ARG A 83 -19.61 11.08 -6.36
CA ARG A 83 -18.40 10.95 -7.17
C ARG A 83 -17.18 10.68 -6.31
N SER A 84 -16.99 11.42 -5.23
CA SER A 84 -15.90 11.20 -4.27
C SER A 84 -16.03 9.83 -3.61
N ALA A 85 -17.24 9.42 -3.24
CA ALA A 85 -17.50 8.11 -2.64
C ALA A 85 -17.09 6.95 -3.57
N ILE A 86 -17.38 7.05 -4.87
CA ILE A 86 -16.99 6.06 -5.88
C ILE A 86 -15.46 5.99 -5.99
N LEU A 87 -14.77 7.15 -6.02
CA LEU A 87 -13.31 7.19 -6.10
C LEU A 87 -12.63 6.54 -4.88
N PHE A 88 -13.13 6.81 -3.68
CA PHE A 88 -12.63 6.15 -2.46
C PHE A 88 -12.98 4.66 -2.42
N GLY A 89 -14.15 4.28 -2.91
CA GLY A 89 -14.57 2.88 -3.04
C GLY A 89 -13.67 2.10 -3.99
N ALA A 90 -13.39 2.66 -5.17
CA ALA A 90 -12.48 2.09 -6.16
C ALA A 90 -11.04 1.99 -5.64
N ALA A 91 -10.54 3.03 -4.96
CA ALA A 91 -9.23 3.02 -4.31
C ALA A 91 -9.12 1.86 -3.30
N GLY A 92 -10.14 1.68 -2.46
CA GLY A 92 -10.21 0.57 -1.50
C GLY A 92 -10.20 -0.80 -2.19
N ALA A 93 -10.95 -0.97 -3.28
CA ALA A 93 -11.01 -2.23 -4.03
C ALA A 93 -9.66 -2.57 -4.70
N ILE A 94 -8.99 -1.59 -5.32
CA ILE A 94 -7.68 -1.78 -5.94
C ILE A 94 -6.64 -2.16 -4.89
N TYR A 95 -6.57 -1.42 -3.78
CA TYR A 95 -5.60 -1.75 -2.73
C TYR A 95 -5.91 -3.10 -2.08
N PHE A 96 -7.17 -3.42 -1.83
CA PHE A 96 -7.56 -4.72 -1.27
C PHE A 96 -7.10 -5.88 -2.16
N ALA A 97 -7.38 -5.81 -3.47
CA ALA A 97 -7.04 -6.88 -4.39
C ALA A 97 -5.51 -7.00 -4.62
N PHE A 98 -4.86 -5.89 -4.97
CA PHE A 98 -3.48 -5.90 -5.45
C PHE A 98 -2.44 -5.43 -4.41
N GLY A 99 -2.84 -4.77 -3.33
CA GLY A 99 -1.99 -4.48 -2.19
C GLY A 99 -2.05 -5.59 -1.14
N LEU A 100 -3.24 -5.88 -0.64
CA LEU A 100 -3.45 -6.81 0.47
C LEU A 100 -3.50 -8.27 0.03
N LEU A 101 -4.46 -8.67 -0.79
CA LEU A 101 -4.64 -10.09 -1.17
C LEU A 101 -3.44 -10.61 -1.96
N LEU A 102 -2.90 -9.84 -2.90
CA LEU A 102 -1.70 -10.23 -3.63
C LEU A 102 -0.52 -10.46 -2.67
N THR A 103 -0.30 -9.58 -1.70
CA THR A 103 0.77 -9.76 -0.71
C THR A 103 0.58 -11.04 0.08
N LEU A 104 -0.63 -11.32 0.56
CA LEU A 104 -0.93 -12.51 1.37
C LEU A 104 -0.82 -13.81 0.56
N SER A 105 -1.17 -13.78 -0.73
CA SER A 105 -1.19 -14.97 -1.58
C SER A 105 0.12 -15.23 -2.32
N VAL A 106 0.98 -14.24 -2.47
CA VAL A 106 2.23 -14.37 -3.26
C VAL A 106 3.46 -13.99 -2.43
N ASN A 107 3.59 -12.72 -2.01
CA ASN A 107 4.82 -12.29 -1.33
C ASN A 107 5.03 -12.98 0.03
N VAL A 108 3.96 -13.21 0.80
CA VAL A 108 4.07 -13.90 2.10
C VAL A 108 4.55 -15.35 1.92
N PRO A 109 3.96 -16.21 1.05
CA PRO A 109 4.49 -17.54 0.78
C PRO A 109 5.95 -17.54 0.30
N MET A 110 6.35 -16.61 -0.58
CA MET A 110 7.74 -16.47 -1.01
C MET A 110 8.67 -16.16 0.17
N ASN A 111 8.26 -15.22 1.03
CA ASN A 111 9.02 -14.84 2.22
C ASN A 111 9.14 -16.01 3.22
N GLU A 112 8.08 -16.81 3.37
CA GLU A 112 8.07 -18.00 4.23
C GLU A 112 8.98 -19.10 3.68
N ALA A 113 8.97 -19.30 2.36
CA ALA A 113 9.90 -20.23 1.71
C ALA A 113 11.36 -19.79 1.91
N LEU A 114 11.68 -18.49 1.73
CA LEU A 114 13.02 -17.97 1.99
C LEU A 114 13.41 -18.13 3.46
N ALA A 115 12.48 -17.94 4.40
CA ALA A 115 12.77 -18.06 5.84
C ALA A 115 13.18 -19.50 6.27
N LEU A 116 12.85 -20.51 5.47
CA LEU A 116 13.25 -21.92 5.72
C LEU A 116 14.65 -22.23 5.15
N VAL A 117 15.21 -21.36 4.34
CA VAL A 117 16.54 -21.53 3.76
C VAL A 117 17.60 -21.30 4.82
N THR A 118 18.45 -22.29 5.06
CA THR A 118 19.72 -22.08 5.79
C THR A 118 20.64 -21.31 4.86
N VAL A 119 21.22 -20.21 5.34
CA VAL A 119 22.15 -19.41 4.54
C VAL A 119 23.33 -20.28 4.12
N PRO A 120 23.59 -20.44 2.80
CA PRO A 120 24.66 -21.28 2.31
C PRO A 120 26.05 -20.79 2.71
N GLU A 121 27.01 -21.69 2.82
CA GLU A 121 28.41 -21.32 3.07
C GLU A 121 29.08 -20.77 1.81
N THR A 122 28.70 -21.27 0.63
CA THR A 122 29.27 -20.85 -0.66
C THR A 122 28.50 -19.67 -1.27
N ILE A 123 29.24 -18.77 -1.92
CA ILE A 123 28.63 -17.61 -2.62
C ILE A 123 27.79 -18.08 -3.81
N GLU A 124 28.26 -19.09 -4.55
CA GLU A 124 27.61 -19.59 -5.77
C GLU A 124 26.22 -20.16 -5.49
N GLU A 125 26.08 -20.90 -4.39
CA GLU A 125 24.79 -21.44 -3.98
C GLU A 125 23.86 -20.32 -3.50
N ALA A 126 24.38 -19.40 -2.69
CA ALA A 126 23.63 -18.26 -2.22
C ALA A 126 23.17 -17.33 -3.37
N GLU A 127 24.01 -17.11 -4.38
CA GLU A 127 23.67 -16.32 -5.56
C GLU A 127 22.51 -16.97 -6.35
N THR A 128 22.54 -18.27 -6.51
CA THR A 128 21.45 -19.01 -7.18
C THR A 128 20.11 -18.83 -6.44
N ILE A 129 20.11 -18.99 -5.13
CA ILE A 129 18.91 -18.83 -4.29
C ILE A 129 18.42 -17.38 -4.32
N TRP A 130 19.34 -16.43 -4.12
CA TRP A 130 18.98 -15.01 -4.09
C TRP A 130 18.42 -14.53 -5.43
N ALA A 131 19.07 -14.87 -6.54
CA ALA A 131 18.63 -14.45 -7.87
C ALA A 131 17.23 -14.98 -8.21
N ALA A 132 16.94 -16.24 -7.86
CA ALA A 132 15.62 -16.84 -8.05
C ALA A 132 14.54 -16.11 -7.22
N TYR A 133 14.83 -15.82 -5.94
CA TYR A 133 13.91 -15.14 -5.05
C TYR A 133 13.73 -13.66 -5.44
N SER A 134 14.82 -12.92 -5.57
CA SER A 134 14.83 -11.46 -5.74
C SER A 134 14.08 -11.03 -7.01
N ARG A 135 14.34 -11.71 -8.14
CA ARG A 135 13.72 -11.38 -9.42
C ARG A 135 12.18 -11.46 -9.35
N GLU A 136 11.66 -12.55 -8.82
CA GLU A 136 10.22 -12.77 -8.77
C GLU A 136 9.56 -11.87 -7.72
N TRP A 137 10.17 -11.75 -6.54
CA TRP A 137 9.66 -10.91 -5.47
C TRP A 137 9.55 -9.44 -5.90
N GLN A 138 10.52 -8.91 -6.65
CA GLN A 138 10.51 -7.54 -7.15
C GLN A 138 9.36 -7.29 -8.12
N VAL A 139 9.05 -8.22 -9.02
CA VAL A 139 7.90 -8.10 -9.94
C VAL A 139 6.60 -7.90 -9.15
N TRP A 140 6.37 -8.71 -8.13
CA TRP A 140 5.19 -8.60 -7.30
C TRP A 140 5.20 -7.35 -6.42
N ASN A 141 6.38 -6.94 -5.93
CA ASN A 141 6.50 -5.68 -5.19
C ASN A 141 6.20 -4.46 -6.08
N ILE A 142 6.67 -4.43 -7.33
CA ILE A 142 6.34 -3.37 -8.29
C ILE A 142 4.83 -3.33 -8.53
N THR A 143 4.20 -4.47 -8.72
CA THR A 143 2.75 -4.58 -8.94
C THR A 143 1.95 -3.97 -7.80
N ARG A 144 2.25 -4.36 -6.54
CA ARG A 144 1.56 -3.79 -5.37
C ARG A 144 1.90 -2.32 -5.13
N THR A 145 3.09 -1.86 -5.52
CA THR A 145 3.45 -0.43 -5.45
C THR A 145 2.62 0.39 -6.43
N ILE A 146 2.52 -0.05 -7.69
CA ILE A 146 1.69 0.61 -8.69
C ILE A 146 0.23 0.64 -8.23
N ALA A 147 -0.30 -0.48 -7.76
CA ALA A 147 -1.68 -0.56 -7.29
C ALA A 147 -1.97 0.37 -6.10
N SER A 148 -1.07 0.41 -5.11
CA SER A 148 -1.21 1.33 -3.96
C SER A 148 -1.06 2.79 -4.36
N GLY A 149 -0.19 3.09 -5.33
CA GLY A 149 -0.06 4.43 -5.92
C GLY A 149 -1.31 4.86 -6.69
N CYS A 150 -1.89 3.97 -7.49
CA CYS A 150 -3.18 4.21 -8.16
C CYS A 150 -4.31 4.43 -7.15
N ALA A 151 -4.37 3.63 -6.08
CA ALA A 151 -5.34 3.81 -5.01
C ALA A 151 -5.17 5.18 -4.33
N LEU A 152 -3.94 5.61 -4.07
CA LEU A 152 -3.65 6.92 -3.49
C LEU A 152 -4.07 8.05 -4.44
N ALA A 153 -3.76 7.94 -5.73
CA ALA A 153 -4.15 8.93 -6.74
C ALA A 153 -5.67 9.08 -6.84
N LEU A 154 -6.41 7.97 -6.83
CA LEU A 154 -7.88 7.98 -6.82
C LEU A 154 -8.44 8.62 -5.54
N ALA A 155 -7.88 8.31 -4.38
CA ALA A 155 -8.30 8.93 -3.11
C ALA A 155 -8.04 10.44 -3.10
N ILE A 156 -6.88 10.91 -3.60
CA ILE A 156 -6.56 12.32 -3.78
C ILE A 156 -7.57 12.99 -4.75
N ALA A 157 -7.85 12.38 -5.90
CA ALA A 157 -8.86 12.86 -6.83
C ALA A 157 -10.25 12.96 -6.17
N GLY A 158 -10.58 12.01 -5.29
CA GLY A 158 -11.80 12.03 -4.49
C GLY A 158 -11.88 13.24 -3.54
N VAL A 159 -10.74 13.63 -2.94
CA VAL A 159 -10.67 14.84 -2.10
C VAL A 159 -10.89 16.11 -2.92
N PHE A 160 -10.23 16.24 -4.08
CA PHE A 160 -10.43 17.39 -4.96
C PHE A 160 -11.88 17.49 -5.46
N THR A 161 -12.47 16.37 -5.84
CA THR A 161 -13.89 16.31 -6.26
C THR A 161 -14.83 16.75 -5.14
N PHE A 162 -14.54 16.37 -3.89
CA PHE A 162 -15.31 16.79 -2.71
C PHE A 162 -15.19 18.31 -2.46
N ALA A 163 -14.00 18.89 -2.63
CA ALA A 163 -13.75 20.32 -2.46
C ALA A 163 -14.49 21.13 -3.53
N GLN A 164 -14.37 20.78 -4.80
CA GLN A 164 -15.05 21.46 -5.93
C GLN A 164 -16.58 21.44 -5.81
N GLY A 165 -17.15 20.31 -5.38
CA GLY A 165 -18.60 20.22 -5.12
C GLY A 165 -19.10 21.16 -4.01
N ARG A 166 -18.21 21.63 -3.14
CA ARG A 166 -18.48 22.65 -2.13
C ARG A 166 -18.60 24.02 -2.75
N ASP A 167 -17.65 24.39 -3.60
CA ASP A 167 -17.58 25.74 -4.18
C ASP A 167 -18.81 25.99 -5.08
N ILE A 168 -19.26 24.99 -5.82
CA ILE A 168 -20.47 25.07 -6.64
C ILE A 168 -21.73 25.30 -5.78
N ARG A 169 -21.87 24.64 -4.64
CA ARG A 169 -23.03 24.79 -3.74
C ARG A 169 -23.05 26.15 -3.03
N PHE A 170 -21.88 26.70 -2.70
CA PHE A 170 -21.78 28.07 -2.20
C PHE A 170 -22.19 29.10 -3.26
N ALA A 171 -21.68 28.95 -4.49
CA ALA A 171 -22.01 29.82 -5.60
C ALA A 171 -23.52 29.82 -5.97
N GLN A 172 -24.20 28.69 -5.71
CA GLN A 172 -25.64 28.52 -5.92
C GLN A 172 -26.50 28.93 -4.72
N GLY A 173 -25.92 29.43 -3.63
CA GLY A 173 -26.65 29.86 -2.43
C GLY A 173 -27.32 28.73 -1.63
N ILE A 174 -26.92 27.47 -1.88
CA ILE A 174 -27.49 26.26 -1.23
C ILE A 174 -26.88 26.04 0.17
N LEU A 175 -25.74 26.65 0.46
CA LEU A 175 -25.06 26.60 1.77
C LEU A 175 -24.80 28.04 2.26
N PRO A 176 -24.99 28.32 3.56
CA PRO A 176 -24.55 29.57 4.16
C PRO A 176 -23.03 29.68 4.18
N GLY A 177 -22.50 30.91 4.06
CA GLY A 177 -21.09 31.24 4.12
C GLY A 177 -20.42 30.92 5.46
#